data_2f533836b0421e0acf71e0e4a6f78ef5
#
_entry.id   2f533836b0421e0acf71e0e4a6f78ef5
#
_cell.length_a   1.000
_cell.length_b   1.000
_cell.length_c   1.000
_cell.angle_alpha   90.00
_cell.angle_beta   90.00
_cell.angle_gamma   90.00
#
_symmetry.space_group_name_H-M   'P 1'
#
loop_
_entity.id
_entity.type
_entity.pdbx_description
1 polymer ?
#
loop_
_entity_poly.entity_id
_entity_poly.type
_entity_poly.pdbx_seq_one_letter_code
_entity_poly.pdbx_strand_id
1 'polypeptide(L)'
;PKNAEEVILEIGNRYFDSHVFRPGIRAFWWPRFQRIAKWFVVNERQRRKTGWEVIATEALGKRIFSYDKINFTLTARADRIDQNANGKLSIIDYKTGLVPSDKQIAVGLSPQLPLEAAIANANGFEGVLDKTVINLIYISLSGGRQPGQERALKLNIGQTIENSVIGLQRLIHKYGDPKMPYLSQPRPM
;
A
#
# COMPACT_ATOMS: atom_id res chain seq x y z
N PRO A 1 13.25 -17.50 8.40
CA PRO A 1 14.38 -18.44 8.34
C PRO A 1 15.67 -17.77 8.79
N LYS A 2 16.65 -18.55 9.31
CA LYS A 2 17.97 -17.99 9.76
C LYS A 2 18.71 -17.32 8.60
N ASN A 3 18.53 -17.79 7.39
CA ASN A 3 19.16 -17.31 6.14
C ASN A 3 18.22 -16.51 5.22
N ALA A 4 17.25 -15.76 5.78
CA ALA A 4 16.27 -15.03 4.99
C ALA A 4 16.91 -14.03 4.00
N GLU A 5 18.01 -13.39 4.37
CA GLU A 5 18.76 -12.48 3.49
C GLU A 5 19.32 -13.22 2.26
N GLU A 6 19.92 -14.38 2.46
CA GLU A 6 20.46 -15.22 1.37
C GLU A 6 19.35 -15.63 0.41
N VAL A 7 18.20 -16.05 0.93
CA VAL A 7 17.04 -16.44 0.11
C VAL A 7 16.55 -15.25 -0.74
N ILE A 8 16.43 -14.06 -0.16
CA ILE A 8 16.01 -12.86 -0.92
C ILE A 8 17.04 -12.53 -2.00
N LEU A 9 18.34 -12.61 -1.69
CA LEU A 9 19.41 -12.35 -2.65
C LEU A 9 19.41 -13.37 -3.79
N GLU A 10 19.17 -14.65 -3.50
CA GLU A 10 19.07 -15.71 -4.50
C GLU A 10 17.87 -15.47 -5.45
N ILE A 11 16.68 -15.13 -4.90
CA ILE A 11 15.50 -14.80 -5.68
C ILE A 11 15.78 -13.57 -6.55
N GLY A 12 16.38 -12.53 -5.97
CA GLY A 12 16.75 -11.32 -6.69
C GLY A 12 17.73 -11.61 -7.83
N ASN A 13 18.75 -12.42 -7.58
CA ASN A 13 19.74 -12.78 -8.59
C ASN A 13 19.09 -13.48 -9.78
N ARG A 14 18.21 -14.47 -9.53
CA ARG A 14 17.45 -15.16 -10.58
C ARG A 14 16.58 -14.19 -11.39
N TYR A 15 15.93 -13.24 -10.72
CA TYR A 15 15.13 -12.20 -11.39
C TYR A 15 15.99 -11.29 -12.27
N PHE A 16 17.14 -10.83 -11.77
CA PHE A 16 18.06 -9.99 -12.55
C PHE A 16 18.63 -10.75 -13.76
N ASP A 17 18.94 -12.04 -13.61
CA ASP A 17 19.45 -12.87 -14.72
C ASP A 17 18.42 -13.04 -15.84
N SER A 18 17.13 -13.13 -15.48
CA SER A 18 16.05 -13.37 -16.45
C SER A 18 15.47 -12.08 -17.07
N HIS A 19 15.58 -10.92 -16.41
CA HIS A 19 14.88 -9.70 -16.83
C HIS A 19 15.81 -8.50 -17.10
N VAL A 20 17.06 -8.53 -16.65
CA VAL A 20 18.00 -7.41 -16.78
C VAL A 20 19.14 -7.78 -17.71
N PHE A 21 18.89 -7.62 -19.02
CA PHE A 21 19.84 -7.99 -20.08
C PHE A 21 21.02 -7.02 -20.26
N ARG A 22 20.99 -5.84 -19.61
CA ARG A 22 22.03 -4.81 -19.76
C ARG A 22 23.00 -4.83 -18.55
N PRO A 23 24.28 -5.16 -18.72
CA PRO A 23 25.24 -5.27 -17.61
C PRO A 23 25.34 -4.00 -16.77
N GLY A 24 25.29 -2.80 -17.40
CA GLY A 24 25.34 -1.53 -16.68
C GLY A 24 24.14 -1.29 -15.76
N ILE A 25 22.94 -1.74 -16.14
CA ILE A 25 21.75 -1.66 -15.28
C ILE A 25 21.92 -2.56 -14.08
N ARG A 26 22.39 -3.79 -14.28
CA ARG A 26 22.66 -4.74 -13.19
C ARG A 26 23.73 -4.18 -12.23
N ALA A 27 24.84 -3.67 -12.73
CA ALA A 27 25.91 -3.10 -11.91
C ALA A 27 25.42 -1.95 -11.02
N PHE A 28 24.44 -1.16 -11.50
CA PHE A 28 23.86 -0.06 -10.73
C PHE A 28 22.80 -0.52 -9.71
N TRP A 29 21.90 -1.44 -10.10
CA TRP A 29 20.75 -1.83 -9.27
C TRP A 29 21.06 -2.96 -8.29
N TRP A 30 21.97 -3.89 -8.62
CA TRP A 30 22.27 -5.01 -7.76
C TRP A 30 22.80 -4.60 -6.37
N PRO A 31 23.77 -3.70 -6.25
CA PRO A 31 24.22 -3.24 -4.93
C PRO A 31 23.12 -2.52 -4.13
N ARG A 32 22.20 -1.86 -4.81
CA ARG A 32 21.03 -1.23 -4.17
C ARG A 32 20.09 -2.30 -3.61
N PHE A 33 19.78 -3.31 -4.42
CA PHE A 33 18.94 -4.43 -4.01
C PHE A 33 19.53 -5.18 -2.81
N GLN A 34 20.82 -5.44 -2.80
CA GLN A 34 21.50 -6.07 -1.65
C GLN A 34 21.30 -5.26 -0.36
N ARG A 35 21.41 -3.93 -0.42
CA ARG A 35 21.14 -3.07 0.74
C ARG A 35 19.68 -3.11 1.18
N ILE A 36 18.77 -3.11 0.22
CA ILE A 36 17.32 -3.26 0.49
C ILE A 36 17.07 -4.60 1.17
N ALA A 37 17.58 -5.70 0.64
CA ALA A 37 17.37 -7.06 1.17
C ALA A 37 17.80 -7.15 2.64
N LYS A 38 19.00 -6.66 2.95
CA LYS A 38 19.51 -6.62 4.32
C LYS A 38 18.62 -5.81 5.25
N TRP A 39 18.25 -4.58 4.85
CA TRP A 39 17.34 -3.72 5.62
C TRP A 39 15.98 -4.39 5.82
N PHE A 40 15.41 -4.94 4.75
CA PHE A 40 14.09 -5.57 4.76
C PHE A 40 14.01 -6.73 5.75
N VAL A 41 15.00 -7.61 5.78
CA VAL A 41 15.04 -8.74 6.72
C VAL A 41 15.11 -8.25 8.18
N VAL A 42 15.87 -7.20 8.46
CA VAL A 42 15.93 -6.62 9.81
C VAL A 42 14.58 -6.02 10.19
N ASN A 43 13.96 -5.24 9.29
CA ASN A 43 12.65 -4.63 9.50
C ASN A 43 11.56 -5.69 9.73
N GLU A 44 11.52 -6.75 8.91
CA GLU A 44 10.57 -7.86 9.04
C GLU A 44 10.73 -8.60 10.39
N ARG A 45 11.95 -8.85 10.80
CA ARG A 45 12.20 -9.47 12.11
C ARG A 45 11.68 -8.61 13.26
N GLN A 46 11.84 -7.29 13.14
CA GLN A 46 11.33 -6.35 14.15
C GLN A 46 9.80 -6.32 14.16
N ARG A 47 9.14 -6.27 12.99
CA ARG A 47 7.68 -6.31 12.90
C ARG A 47 7.12 -7.58 13.53
N ARG A 48 7.70 -8.74 13.23
CA ARG A 48 7.28 -10.03 13.83
C ARG A 48 7.48 -10.05 15.35
N LYS A 49 8.57 -9.47 15.87
CA LYS A 49 8.79 -9.36 17.33
C LYS A 49 7.73 -8.48 18.00
N THR A 50 7.17 -7.51 17.31
CA THR A 50 6.08 -6.66 17.81
C THR A 50 4.69 -7.25 17.57
N GLY A 51 4.61 -8.53 17.18
CA GLY A 51 3.37 -9.29 17.06
C GLY A 51 2.58 -9.06 15.78
N TRP A 52 3.22 -8.54 14.71
CA TRP A 52 2.61 -8.41 13.40
C TRP A 52 2.94 -9.62 12.53
N GLU A 53 1.92 -10.18 11.90
CA GLU A 53 2.02 -11.31 10.97
C GLU A 53 1.40 -10.94 9.62
N VAL A 54 2.03 -11.38 8.53
CA VAL A 54 1.51 -11.22 7.18
C VAL A 54 0.34 -12.17 7.00
N ILE A 55 -0.84 -11.67 6.65
CA ILE A 55 -2.02 -12.49 6.37
C ILE A 55 -2.40 -12.49 4.91
N ALA A 56 -2.01 -11.45 4.14
CA ALA A 56 -2.25 -11.38 2.71
C ALA A 56 -1.18 -10.55 2.01
N THR A 57 -0.83 -10.94 0.79
CA THR A 57 0.06 -10.19 -0.11
C THR A 57 -0.57 -10.14 -1.50
N GLU A 58 -0.40 -9.02 -2.21
CA GLU A 58 -0.95 -8.82 -3.55
C GLU A 58 -2.46 -9.13 -3.61
N ALA A 59 -3.16 -8.84 -2.50
CA ALA A 59 -4.55 -9.21 -2.32
C ALA A 59 -5.47 -8.35 -3.15
N LEU A 60 -6.32 -8.99 -3.95
CA LEU A 60 -7.38 -8.31 -4.68
C LEU A 60 -8.57 -8.07 -3.77
N GLY A 61 -9.06 -6.86 -3.77
CA GLY A 61 -10.21 -6.46 -2.98
C GLY A 61 -11.19 -5.60 -3.75
N LYS A 62 -12.45 -5.59 -3.30
CA LYS A 62 -13.51 -4.77 -3.89
C LYS A 62 -14.50 -4.28 -2.84
N ARG A 63 -15.06 -3.10 -3.09
CA ARG A 63 -16.20 -2.56 -2.34
C ARG A 63 -17.20 -1.93 -3.30
N ILE A 64 -18.48 -2.25 -3.13
CA ILE A 64 -19.54 -1.72 -3.97
C ILE A 64 -20.22 -0.55 -3.25
N PHE A 65 -20.40 0.54 -3.97
CA PHE A 65 -21.18 1.70 -3.55
C PHE A 65 -22.44 1.78 -4.43
N SER A 66 -23.60 1.70 -3.82
CA SER A 66 -24.89 1.78 -4.51
C SER A 66 -25.59 3.08 -4.13
N TYR A 67 -25.92 3.90 -5.13
CA TYR A 67 -26.68 5.15 -4.99
C TYR A 67 -27.76 5.20 -6.07
N ASP A 68 -29.02 5.22 -5.68
CA ASP A 68 -30.16 5.23 -6.59
C ASP A 68 -30.00 4.19 -7.71
N LYS A 69 -29.65 4.66 -8.92
CA LYS A 69 -29.44 3.82 -10.11
C LYS A 69 -27.95 3.58 -10.44
N ILE A 70 -27.03 4.09 -9.62
CA ILE A 70 -25.58 4.00 -9.86
C ILE A 70 -25.00 2.92 -8.96
N ASN A 71 -24.38 1.91 -9.56
CA ASN A 71 -23.53 0.95 -8.88
C ASN A 71 -22.06 1.20 -9.27
N PHE A 72 -21.26 1.62 -8.31
CA PHE A 72 -19.84 1.85 -8.51
C PHE A 72 -19.04 0.79 -7.74
N THR A 73 -18.15 0.08 -8.42
CA THR A 73 -17.26 -0.89 -7.79
C THR A 73 -15.87 -0.30 -7.67
N LEU A 74 -15.44 -0.05 -6.44
CA LEU A 74 -14.04 0.25 -6.12
C LEU A 74 -13.27 -1.07 -6.06
N THR A 75 -12.21 -1.19 -6.82
CA THR A 75 -11.27 -2.31 -6.75
C THR A 75 -9.89 -1.83 -6.35
N ALA A 76 -9.16 -2.66 -5.61
CA ALA A 76 -7.77 -2.40 -5.26
C ALA A 76 -6.99 -3.71 -5.21
N ARG A 77 -5.66 -3.59 -5.29
CA ARG A 77 -4.73 -4.67 -5.01
C ARG A 77 -3.80 -4.18 -3.92
N ALA A 78 -4.01 -4.66 -2.70
CA ALA A 78 -3.17 -4.30 -1.57
C ALA A 78 -1.85 -5.06 -1.66
N ASP A 79 -0.72 -4.36 -1.61
CA ASP A 79 0.61 -4.99 -1.65
C ASP A 79 0.77 -5.97 -0.49
N ARG A 80 0.32 -5.56 0.71
CA ARG A 80 0.43 -6.37 1.90
C ARG A 80 -0.56 -5.97 2.99
N ILE A 81 -1.13 -6.97 3.65
CA ILE A 81 -1.99 -6.82 4.84
C ILE A 81 -1.37 -7.63 5.97
N ASP A 82 -1.08 -6.96 7.08
CA ASP A 82 -0.62 -7.60 8.32
C ASP A 82 -1.73 -7.57 9.37
N GLN A 83 -1.67 -8.55 10.25
CA GLN A 83 -2.56 -8.66 11.43
C GLN A 83 -1.71 -8.75 12.71
N ASN A 84 -2.18 -8.10 13.78
CA ASN A 84 -1.58 -8.26 15.10
C ASN A 84 -2.33 -9.32 15.92
N ALA A 85 -1.79 -9.65 17.10
CA ALA A 85 -2.36 -10.65 18.02
C ALA A 85 -3.82 -10.32 18.46
N ASN A 86 -4.24 -9.04 18.38
CA ASN A 86 -5.59 -8.61 18.72
C ASN A 86 -6.53 -8.61 17.50
N GLY A 87 -6.12 -9.19 16.38
CA GLY A 87 -6.91 -9.24 15.14
C GLY A 87 -7.02 -7.92 14.40
N LYS A 88 -6.28 -6.87 14.78
CA LYS A 88 -6.28 -5.57 14.10
C LYS A 88 -5.35 -5.59 12.89
N LEU A 89 -5.70 -4.82 11.85
CA LEU A 89 -5.00 -4.80 10.58
C LEU A 89 -4.07 -3.61 10.42
N SER A 90 -3.01 -3.85 9.64
CA SER A 90 -2.13 -2.84 9.06
C SER A 90 -2.11 -3.03 7.55
N ILE A 91 -2.44 -2.00 6.78
CA ILE A 91 -2.29 -1.99 5.33
C ILE A 91 -0.94 -1.37 4.99
N ILE A 92 -0.17 -2.04 4.16
CA ILE A 92 1.21 -1.66 3.83
C ILE A 92 1.35 -1.56 2.32
N ASP A 93 1.95 -0.46 1.86
CA ASP A 93 2.27 -0.19 0.47
C ASP A 93 3.76 0.06 0.31
N TYR A 94 4.38 -0.58 -0.69
CA TYR A 94 5.80 -0.45 -1.00
C TYR A 94 6.04 0.63 -2.05
N LYS A 95 6.97 1.56 -1.77
CA LYS A 95 7.32 2.65 -2.69
C LYS A 95 8.82 2.65 -3.01
N THR A 96 9.15 2.66 -4.29
CA THR A 96 10.53 2.91 -4.75
C THR A 96 10.80 4.39 -5.04
N GLY A 97 9.73 5.19 -5.13
CA GLY A 97 9.76 6.64 -5.34
C GLY A 97 9.35 7.45 -4.12
N LEU A 98 8.76 8.61 -4.36
CA LEU A 98 8.29 9.51 -3.30
C LEU A 98 7.11 8.91 -2.53
N VAL A 99 7.18 9.01 -1.21
CA VAL A 99 6.10 8.64 -0.30
C VAL A 99 5.21 9.87 -0.07
N PRO A 100 3.88 9.75 -0.26
CA PRO A 100 2.95 10.85 -0.01
C PRO A 100 3.03 11.36 1.42
N SER A 101 2.98 12.67 1.61
CA SER A 101 2.92 13.26 2.95
C SER A 101 1.54 13.04 3.61
N ASP A 102 1.49 13.08 4.94
CA ASP A 102 0.24 12.98 5.69
C ASP A 102 -0.75 14.08 5.27
N LYS A 103 -0.26 15.29 4.95
CA LYS A 103 -1.08 16.39 4.43
C LYS A 103 -1.74 16.03 3.08
N GLN A 104 -0.98 15.44 2.15
CA GLN A 104 -1.54 15.02 0.85
C GLN A 104 -2.61 13.95 1.02
N ILE A 105 -2.42 13.03 1.96
CA ILE A 105 -3.39 11.98 2.26
C ILE A 105 -4.64 12.59 2.91
N ALA A 106 -4.47 13.45 3.91
CA ALA A 106 -5.57 14.10 4.62
C ALA A 106 -6.49 14.92 3.71
N VAL A 107 -5.94 15.55 2.66
CA VAL A 107 -6.73 16.32 1.66
C VAL A 107 -7.19 15.49 0.46
N GLY A 108 -6.97 14.16 0.47
CA GLY A 108 -7.44 13.24 -0.57
C GLY A 108 -6.63 13.25 -1.87
N LEU A 109 -5.40 13.81 -1.88
CA LEU A 109 -4.51 13.77 -3.06
C LEU A 109 -3.79 12.43 -3.23
N SER A 110 -3.74 11.61 -2.19
CA SER A 110 -3.18 10.25 -2.22
C SER A 110 -4.10 9.29 -1.45
N PRO A 111 -5.26 8.92 -2.02
CA PRO A 111 -6.30 8.18 -1.31
C PRO A 111 -6.07 6.66 -1.30
N GLN A 112 -4.99 6.12 -1.90
CA GLN A 112 -4.75 4.69 -2.08
C GLN A 112 -4.91 3.91 -0.77
N LEU A 113 -4.03 4.12 0.20
CA LEU A 113 -4.06 3.38 1.48
C LEU A 113 -5.38 3.56 2.26
N PRO A 114 -5.97 4.78 2.39
CA PRO A 114 -7.26 4.94 3.02
C PRO A 114 -8.40 4.19 2.32
N LEU A 115 -8.41 4.13 0.99
CA LEU A 115 -9.44 3.40 0.23
C LEU A 115 -9.23 1.89 0.30
N GLU A 116 -7.98 1.38 0.29
CA GLU A 116 -7.69 -0.03 0.57
C GLU A 116 -8.17 -0.42 1.98
N ALA A 117 -7.93 0.45 2.98
CA ALA A 117 -8.44 0.24 4.32
C ALA A 117 -9.98 0.25 4.39
N ALA A 118 -10.64 1.10 3.57
CA ALA A 118 -12.09 1.12 3.45
C ALA A 118 -12.63 -0.19 2.84
N ILE A 119 -11.90 -0.80 1.91
CA ILE A 119 -12.22 -2.13 1.37
C ILE A 119 -12.05 -3.19 2.46
N ALA A 120 -10.93 -3.18 3.20
CA ALA A 120 -10.67 -4.13 4.29
C ALA A 120 -11.74 -4.06 5.39
N ASN A 121 -12.08 -2.85 5.85
CA ASN A 121 -13.13 -2.65 6.87
C ASN A 121 -14.55 -3.05 6.40
N ALA A 122 -14.74 -3.21 5.09
CA ALA A 122 -15.98 -3.68 4.49
C ALA A 122 -15.94 -5.18 4.11
N ASN A 123 -14.96 -5.93 4.64
CA ASN A 123 -14.76 -7.35 4.31
C ASN A 123 -14.53 -7.61 2.80
N GLY A 124 -13.95 -6.63 2.11
CA GLY A 124 -13.80 -6.67 0.66
C GLY A 124 -12.57 -7.41 0.15
N PHE A 125 -11.62 -7.82 1.02
CA PHE A 125 -10.50 -8.69 0.69
C PHE A 125 -10.79 -10.13 1.10
N GLU A 126 -10.50 -11.07 0.21
CA GLU A 126 -10.69 -12.50 0.49
C GLU A 126 -9.83 -12.95 1.68
N GLY A 127 -10.41 -13.71 2.61
CA GLY A 127 -9.73 -14.19 3.81
C GLY A 127 -9.48 -13.14 4.91
N VAL A 128 -9.92 -11.89 4.70
CA VAL A 128 -9.74 -10.79 5.67
C VAL A 128 -11.12 -10.31 6.13
N LEU A 129 -11.72 -11.07 7.07
CA LEU A 129 -13.09 -10.84 7.52
C LEU A 129 -13.12 -10.32 8.97
N ASP A 130 -14.12 -9.47 9.25
CA ASP A 130 -14.49 -8.97 10.59
C ASP A 130 -13.33 -8.34 11.38
N LYS A 131 -12.49 -7.57 10.66
CA LYS A 131 -11.30 -6.93 11.21
C LYS A 131 -11.29 -5.44 10.95
N THR A 132 -10.57 -4.70 11.80
CA THR A 132 -10.47 -3.24 11.72
C THR A 132 -9.04 -2.84 11.40
N VAL A 133 -8.87 -1.96 10.41
CA VAL A 133 -7.59 -1.34 10.09
C VAL A 133 -7.27 -0.25 11.11
N ILE A 134 -6.09 -0.35 11.73
CA ILE A 134 -5.58 0.63 12.69
C ILE A 134 -4.28 1.31 12.26
N ASN A 135 -3.58 0.74 11.28
CA ASN A 135 -2.35 1.31 10.74
C ASN A 135 -2.38 1.37 9.21
N LEU A 136 -1.87 2.46 8.67
CA LEU A 136 -1.56 2.66 7.25
C LEU A 136 -0.07 2.98 7.15
N ILE A 137 0.67 2.17 6.40
CA ILE A 137 2.14 2.21 6.41
C ILE A 137 2.66 2.26 4.98
N TYR A 138 3.59 3.18 4.73
CA TYR A 138 4.44 3.13 3.57
C TYR A 138 5.80 2.55 3.92
N ILE A 139 6.28 1.62 3.11
CA ILE A 139 7.65 1.12 3.15
C ILE A 139 8.38 1.61 1.91
N SER A 140 9.26 2.60 2.11
CA SER A 140 10.11 3.13 1.05
C SER A 140 11.35 2.25 0.88
N LEU A 141 11.66 1.87 -0.36
CA LEU A 141 12.78 1.00 -0.73
C LEU A 141 13.65 1.68 -1.78
N SER A 142 14.58 2.54 -1.35
CA SER A 142 15.44 3.32 -2.26
C SER A 142 16.75 2.63 -2.62
N GLY A 143 17.26 1.77 -1.74
CA GLY A 143 18.60 1.16 -1.85
C GLY A 143 19.75 2.14 -1.80
N GLY A 144 19.52 3.39 -1.41
CA GLY A 144 20.51 4.44 -1.25
C GLY A 144 21.28 4.35 0.07
N ARG A 145 21.73 5.50 0.61
CA ARG A 145 22.41 5.59 1.92
C ARG A 145 21.47 5.07 3.03
N GLN A 146 20.18 5.41 2.98
CA GLN A 146 19.12 4.81 3.77
C GLN A 146 18.36 3.86 2.85
N PRO A 147 18.63 2.55 2.89
CA PRO A 147 18.14 1.61 1.88
C PRO A 147 16.63 1.38 1.94
N GLY A 148 16.04 1.53 3.11
CA GLY A 148 14.59 1.45 3.32
C GLY A 148 14.17 2.28 4.52
N GLN A 149 12.87 2.59 4.58
CA GLN A 149 12.25 3.29 5.69
C GLN A 149 10.80 2.86 5.82
N GLU A 150 10.38 2.45 7.01
CA GLU A 150 8.99 2.28 7.36
C GLU A 150 8.42 3.59 7.91
N ARG A 151 7.27 4.02 7.40
CA ARG A 151 6.57 5.21 7.85
C ARG A 151 5.08 4.94 8.04
N ALA A 152 4.66 4.80 9.29
CA ALA A 152 3.26 4.81 9.63
C ALA A 152 2.68 6.24 9.51
N LEU A 153 1.45 6.37 9.06
CA LEU A 153 0.75 7.65 9.00
C LEU A 153 0.46 8.14 10.41
N LYS A 154 0.74 9.43 10.64
CA LYS A 154 0.47 10.12 11.91
C LYS A 154 -0.87 10.86 11.87
N LEU A 155 -1.92 10.15 11.45
CA LEU A 155 -3.28 10.64 11.30
C LEU A 155 -4.25 9.81 12.15
N ASN A 156 -5.43 10.37 12.43
CA ASN A 156 -6.52 9.54 12.92
C ASN A 156 -6.98 8.62 11.77
N ILE A 157 -6.64 7.33 11.86
CA ILE A 157 -6.85 6.38 10.78
C ILE A 157 -8.33 6.21 10.45
N GLY A 158 -9.21 6.07 11.47
CA GLY A 158 -10.65 5.95 11.26
C GLY A 158 -11.22 7.14 10.50
N GLN A 159 -10.91 8.36 10.96
CA GLN A 159 -11.38 9.58 10.31
C GLN A 159 -10.81 9.75 8.89
N THR A 160 -9.55 9.35 8.68
CA THR A 160 -8.89 9.41 7.36
C THR A 160 -9.58 8.49 6.36
N ILE A 161 -9.94 7.26 6.79
CA ILE A 161 -10.69 6.31 5.97
C ILE A 161 -12.08 6.88 5.64
N GLU A 162 -12.79 7.38 6.64
CA GLU A 162 -14.13 7.95 6.47
C GLU A 162 -14.12 9.13 5.50
N ASN A 163 -13.21 10.08 5.68
CA ASN A 163 -13.07 11.25 4.81
C ASN A 163 -12.77 10.84 3.36
N SER A 164 -11.96 9.81 3.15
CA SER A 164 -11.63 9.30 1.82
C SER A 164 -12.84 8.64 1.16
N VAL A 165 -13.64 7.89 1.92
CA VAL A 165 -14.90 7.31 1.45
C VAL A 165 -15.90 8.41 1.08
N ILE A 166 -16.10 9.41 1.94
CA ILE A 166 -16.98 10.55 1.65
C ILE A 166 -16.52 11.29 0.39
N GLY A 167 -15.21 11.51 0.25
CA GLY A 167 -14.63 12.14 -0.95
C GLY A 167 -14.94 11.34 -2.22
N LEU A 168 -14.73 10.01 -2.17
CA LEU A 168 -15.08 9.11 -3.28
C LEU A 168 -16.58 9.15 -3.60
N GLN A 169 -17.44 9.09 -2.59
CA GLN A 169 -18.89 9.13 -2.76
C GLN A 169 -19.35 10.42 -3.46
N ARG A 170 -18.78 11.57 -3.10
CA ARG A 170 -19.03 12.84 -3.77
C ARG A 170 -18.63 12.81 -5.25
N LEU A 171 -17.50 12.17 -5.58
CA LEU A 171 -17.08 12.00 -6.96
C LEU A 171 -18.01 11.07 -7.74
N ILE A 172 -18.40 9.94 -7.15
CA ILE A 172 -19.36 9.00 -7.76
C ILE A 172 -20.68 9.72 -8.08
N HIS A 173 -21.22 10.47 -7.11
CA HIS A 173 -22.45 11.22 -7.31
C HIS A 173 -22.31 12.30 -8.41
N LYS A 174 -21.22 13.08 -8.36
CA LYS A 174 -20.95 14.13 -9.33
C LYS A 174 -20.82 13.61 -10.76
N TYR A 175 -20.04 12.54 -10.95
CA TYR A 175 -19.76 11.98 -12.28
C TYR A 175 -20.71 10.86 -12.69
N GLY A 176 -21.65 10.50 -11.84
CA GLY A 176 -22.79 9.66 -12.19
C GLY A 176 -23.86 10.38 -13.02
N ASP A 177 -23.85 11.71 -13.08
CA ASP A 177 -24.68 12.48 -14.00
C ASP A 177 -24.07 12.42 -15.42
N PRO A 178 -24.79 11.84 -16.43
CA PRO A 178 -24.30 11.78 -17.82
C PRO A 178 -24.01 13.13 -18.45
N LYS A 179 -24.57 14.21 -17.90
CA LYS A 179 -24.38 15.59 -18.39
C LYS A 179 -23.15 16.26 -17.77
N MET A 180 -22.54 15.65 -16.76
CA MET A 180 -21.38 16.24 -16.07
C MET A 180 -20.13 16.13 -16.93
N PRO A 181 -19.53 17.26 -17.36
CA PRO A 181 -18.34 17.23 -18.18
C PRO A 181 -17.09 16.86 -17.34
N TYR A 182 -16.18 16.09 -17.92
CA TYR A 182 -14.87 15.77 -17.34
C TYR A 182 -13.85 16.89 -17.64
N LEU A 183 -14.03 18.04 -17.01
CA LEU A 183 -13.13 19.16 -17.17
C LEU A 183 -11.79 18.92 -16.46
N SER A 184 -10.68 19.26 -17.13
CA SER A 184 -9.38 19.31 -16.47
C SER A 184 -9.41 20.39 -15.39
N GLN A 185 -9.21 20.01 -14.15
CA GLN A 185 -9.13 20.92 -13.00
C GLN A 185 -7.79 20.70 -12.30
N PRO A 186 -6.69 21.25 -12.84
CA PRO A 186 -5.40 21.16 -12.17
C PRO A 186 -5.52 21.85 -10.81
N ARG A 187 -5.16 21.13 -9.74
CA ARG A 187 -5.02 21.73 -8.41
C ARG A 187 -3.59 22.23 -8.29
N PRO A 188 -3.32 23.53 -8.20
CA PRO A 188 -1.99 24.02 -7.87
C PRO A 188 -1.62 23.48 -6.47
N MET A 189 -0.42 22.90 -6.39
CA MET A 189 0.15 22.42 -5.11
C MET A 189 0.56 23.58 -4.21
#